data_bd456adeb0fa774d360a98d7a6a6ba7f
#
_entry.id   bd456adeb0fa774d360a98d7a6a6ba7f
#
_cell.length_a   1.000
_cell.length_b   1.000
_cell.length_c   1.000
_cell.angle_alpha   90.00
_cell.angle_beta   90.00
_cell.angle_gamma   90.00
#
_symmetry.space_group_name_H-M   'P 1'
#
loop_
_entity.id
_entity.type
_entity.pdbx_description
1 polymer ?
#
loop_
_entity_poly.entity_id
_entity_poly.type
_entity_poly.pdbx_seq_one_letter_code
_entity_poly.pdbx_strand_id
1 'polypeptide(L)'
;MVIPEEARAILDRRTLMAFATCSKQRVPNVVYMLQYWWLGEDELVVGDLFMNATRGNVEENSQVSFCVWDEQADRSYKFKGTARYENRGPAYELANTKLHEKKPDKNFKGVVVIKITEVYDASRGPNAGKLIADLRN
;
A
#
# COMPACT_ATOMS: atom_id res chain seq x y z
N MET A 1 12.89 -11.02 -8.72
CA MET A 1 12.43 -9.85 -9.47
C MET A 1 12.13 -8.72 -8.51
N VAL A 2 12.38 -7.49 -8.93
CA VAL A 2 12.15 -6.30 -8.10
C VAL A 2 11.02 -5.48 -8.67
N ILE A 3 10.48 -4.59 -7.84
CA ILE A 3 9.43 -3.66 -8.27
C ILE A 3 10.03 -2.68 -9.28
N PRO A 4 9.40 -2.49 -10.45
CA PRO A 4 9.92 -1.55 -11.45
C PRO A 4 10.14 -0.15 -10.88
N GLU A 5 11.23 0.46 -11.27
CA GLU A 5 11.65 1.75 -10.73
C GLU A 5 10.60 2.84 -10.92
N GLU A 6 9.94 2.89 -12.07
CA GLU A 6 8.88 3.87 -12.32
C GLU A 6 7.72 3.72 -11.35
N ALA A 7 7.30 2.48 -11.09
CA ALA A 7 6.21 2.21 -10.15
C ALA A 7 6.64 2.58 -8.73
N ARG A 8 7.86 2.25 -8.37
CA ARG A 8 8.40 2.60 -7.05
C ARG A 8 8.49 4.11 -6.85
N ALA A 9 8.91 4.83 -7.90
CA ALA A 9 9.07 6.28 -7.82
C ALA A 9 7.75 7.02 -7.54
N ILE A 10 6.64 6.53 -8.07
CA ILE A 10 5.33 7.12 -7.78
C ILE A 10 4.99 6.96 -6.30
N LEU A 11 5.28 5.81 -5.73
CA LEU A 11 5.05 5.57 -4.31
C LEU A 11 6.02 6.36 -3.43
N ASP A 12 7.25 6.56 -3.89
CA ASP A 12 8.23 7.37 -3.15
C ASP A 12 7.74 8.81 -2.95
N ARG A 13 6.97 9.33 -3.88
CA ARG A 13 6.39 10.68 -3.79
C ARG A 13 5.13 10.72 -2.93
N ARG A 14 4.71 9.61 -2.39
CA ARG A 14 3.46 9.45 -1.62
C ARG A 14 2.26 10.01 -2.36
N THR A 15 2.13 9.58 -3.61
CA THR A 15 0.96 9.85 -4.42
C THR A 15 -0.27 9.24 -3.74
N LEU A 16 -1.41 9.92 -3.82
CA LEU A 16 -2.64 9.42 -3.22
C LEU A 16 -2.93 8.01 -3.70
N MET A 17 -3.09 7.09 -2.75
CA MET A 17 -3.30 5.67 -3.01
C MET A 17 -4.76 5.32 -2.75
N ALA A 18 -5.38 4.60 -3.67
CA ALA A 18 -6.66 3.93 -3.41
C ALA A 18 -6.35 2.51 -2.96
N PHE A 19 -6.67 2.21 -1.71
CA PHE A 19 -6.32 0.95 -1.05
C PHE A 19 -7.58 0.11 -0.87
N ALA A 20 -7.60 -1.07 -1.49
CA ALA A 20 -8.74 -1.98 -1.48
C ALA A 20 -8.47 -3.19 -0.61
N THR A 21 -9.44 -3.52 0.21
CA THR A 21 -9.46 -4.71 1.06
C THR A 21 -10.77 -5.44 0.87
N CYS A 22 -10.87 -6.63 1.42
CA CYS A 22 -12.08 -7.45 1.27
C CYS A 22 -12.31 -8.23 2.56
N SER A 23 -13.55 -8.32 3.01
CA SER A 23 -13.90 -9.15 4.17
C SER A 23 -13.86 -10.63 3.80
N LYS A 24 -13.95 -11.50 4.81
CA LYS A 24 -14.07 -12.94 4.54
C LYS A 24 -15.40 -13.29 3.86
N GLN A 25 -16.41 -12.42 3.93
CA GLN A 25 -17.68 -12.58 3.23
C GLN A 25 -17.62 -12.02 1.81
N ARG A 26 -16.44 -11.61 1.34
CA ARG A 26 -16.22 -11.08 0.00
C ARG A 26 -16.85 -9.71 -0.23
N VAL A 27 -16.99 -8.91 0.83
CA VAL A 27 -17.47 -7.54 0.68
C VAL A 27 -16.23 -6.64 0.49
N PRO A 28 -16.12 -5.98 -0.67
CA PRO A 28 -14.96 -5.11 -0.94
C PRO A 28 -15.10 -3.79 -0.20
N ASN A 29 -13.93 -3.19 0.07
CA ASN A 29 -13.83 -1.89 0.71
C ASN A 29 -12.66 -1.14 0.08
N VAL A 30 -12.81 0.17 -0.10
CA VAL A 30 -11.72 0.98 -0.64
C VAL A 30 -11.65 2.31 0.12
N VAL A 31 -10.42 2.73 0.41
CA VAL A 31 -10.15 4.01 1.07
C VAL A 31 -8.94 4.66 0.43
N TYR A 32 -8.84 5.98 0.57
CA TYR A 32 -7.65 6.70 0.14
C TYR A 32 -6.63 6.76 1.27
N MET A 33 -5.35 6.61 0.92
CA MET A 33 -4.24 6.65 1.86
C MET A 33 -3.14 7.57 1.35
N LEU A 34 -2.54 8.36 2.26
CA LEU A 34 -1.39 9.21 1.97
C LEU A 34 -0.20 8.90 2.85
N GLN A 35 -0.44 8.26 3.99
CA GLN A 35 0.61 8.02 4.98
C GLN A 35 1.14 6.60 4.86
N TYR A 36 2.08 6.42 3.94
CA TYR A 36 2.71 5.12 3.71
C TYR A 36 4.18 5.31 3.39
N TRP A 37 4.99 4.30 3.70
CA TRP A 37 6.44 4.32 3.54
C TRP A 37 6.95 2.94 3.19
N TRP A 38 8.06 2.87 2.48
CA TRP A 38 8.70 1.60 2.19
C TRP A 38 9.37 1.02 3.42
N LEU A 39 9.27 -0.30 3.57
CA LEU A 39 10.05 -1.09 4.51
C LEU A 39 10.79 -2.15 3.69
N GLY A 40 12.06 -1.88 3.39
CA GLY A 40 12.83 -2.75 2.51
C GLY A 40 12.43 -2.58 1.04
N GLU A 41 12.57 -3.66 0.27
CA GLU A 41 12.42 -3.60 -1.19
C GLU A 41 11.00 -3.87 -1.69
N ASP A 42 10.22 -4.66 -0.96
CA ASP A 42 8.93 -5.15 -1.43
C ASP A 42 7.79 -5.02 -0.41
N GLU A 43 8.04 -4.36 0.71
CA GLU A 43 6.99 -4.12 1.70
C GLU A 43 6.68 -2.64 1.84
N LEU A 44 5.40 -2.34 1.98
CA LEU A 44 4.90 -0.98 2.17
C LEU A 44 4.13 -0.91 3.48
N VAL A 45 4.46 0.08 4.30
CA VAL A 45 3.82 0.28 5.60
C VAL A 45 2.81 1.41 5.48
N VAL A 46 1.56 1.14 5.81
CA VAL A 46 0.47 2.14 5.78
C VAL A 46 0.02 2.41 7.22
N GLY A 47 0.09 3.68 7.63
CA GLY A 47 -0.29 4.06 8.99
C GLY A 47 -1.79 4.10 9.21
N ASP A 48 -2.22 3.66 10.39
CA ASP A 48 -3.62 3.64 10.79
C ASP A 48 -3.92 4.69 11.87
N LEU A 49 -4.59 5.77 11.47
CA LEU A 49 -5.16 6.72 12.42
C LEU A 49 -6.67 6.49 12.59
N PHE A 50 -7.36 6.16 11.51
CA PHE A 50 -8.82 6.13 11.49
C PHE A 50 -9.41 4.91 10.78
N MET A 51 -8.61 3.88 10.56
CA MET A 51 -9.11 2.66 9.91
C MET A 51 -10.18 1.99 10.76
N ASN A 52 -11.20 1.49 10.09
CA ASN A 52 -12.26 0.71 10.74
C ASN A 52 -12.46 -0.57 9.93
N ALA A 53 -13.24 -0.52 8.84
CA ALA A 53 -13.45 -1.68 7.98
C ALA A 53 -12.13 -2.22 7.41
N THR A 54 -11.20 -1.34 7.04
CA THR A 54 -9.90 -1.73 6.48
C THR A 54 -9.12 -2.63 7.44
N ARG A 55 -9.03 -2.26 8.70
CA ARG A 55 -8.33 -3.07 9.71
C ARG A 55 -8.98 -4.44 9.87
N GLY A 56 -10.30 -4.46 10.04
CA GLY A 56 -11.04 -5.71 10.20
C GLY A 56 -10.88 -6.63 8.99
N ASN A 57 -10.92 -6.06 7.80
CA ASN A 57 -10.75 -6.83 6.56
C ASN A 57 -9.37 -7.45 6.48
N VAL A 58 -8.31 -6.67 6.76
CA VAL A 58 -6.94 -7.17 6.71
C VAL A 58 -6.75 -8.32 7.71
N GLU A 59 -7.34 -8.22 8.89
CA GLU A 59 -7.24 -9.27 9.91
C GLU A 59 -7.98 -10.54 9.49
N GLU A 60 -9.05 -10.43 8.72
CA GLU A 60 -9.85 -11.57 8.25
C GLU A 60 -9.35 -12.13 6.91
N ASN A 61 -8.83 -11.28 6.06
CA ASN A 61 -8.44 -11.63 4.69
C ASN A 61 -7.20 -10.85 4.30
N SER A 62 -6.10 -11.55 4.11
CA SER A 62 -4.80 -10.92 3.83
C SER A 62 -4.66 -10.38 2.40
N GLN A 63 -5.57 -10.73 1.48
CA GLN A 63 -5.47 -10.30 0.09
C GLN A 63 -5.87 -8.84 -0.06
N VAL A 64 -4.98 -8.03 -0.63
CA VAL A 64 -5.21 -6.61 -0.83
C VAL A 64 -4.76 -6.17 -2.21
N SER A 65 -5.27 -5.02 -2.62
CA SER A 65 -4.83 -4.37 -3.86
C SER A 65 -4.82 -2.86 -3.64
N PHE A 66 -3.93 -2.17 -4.33
CA PHE A 66 -3.96 -0.72 -4.32
C PHE A 66 -3.50 -0.19 -5.67
N CYS A 67 -3.88 1.04 -5.95
CA CYS A 67 -3.45 1.71 -7.18
C CYS A 67 -3.11 3.16 -6.90
N VAL A 68 -2.24 3.71 -7.74
CA VAL A 68 -1.82 5.09 -7.71
C VAL A 68 -1.87 5.66 -9.12
N TRP A 69 -2.11 6.96 -9.23
CA TRP A 69 -2.12 7.66 -10.51
C TRP A 69 -1.34 8.95 -10.39
N ASP A 70 -0.35 9.09 -11.27
CA ASP A 70 0.40 10.32 -11.41
C ASP A 70 -0.22 11.10 -12.56
N GLU A 71 -0.95 12.16 -12.22
CA GLU A 71 -1.67 12.96 -13.19
C GLU A 71 -0.74 13.63 -14.21
N GLN A 72 0.39 14.14 -13.74
CA GLN A 72 1.33 14.86 -14.61
C GLN A 72 1.96 13.94 -15.66
N ALA A 73 2.39 12.77 -15.25
CA ALA A 73 3.00 11.80 -16.15
C ALA A 73 1.95 10.94 -16.88
N ASP A 74 0.69 11.00 -16.44
CA ASP A 74 -0.40 10.13 -16.92
C ASP A 74 0.01 8.65 -16.84
N ARG A 75 0.59 8.29 -15.67
CA ARG A 75 1.02 6.92 -15.39
C ARG A 75 0.26 6.39 -14.20
N SER A 76 -0.20 5.17 -14.30
CA SER A 76 -0.92 4.50 -13.22
C SER A 76 -0.41 3.08 -13.06
N TYR A 77 -0.32 2.63 -11.83
CA TYR A 77 0.10 1.26 -11.50
C TYR A 77 -0.87 0.66 -10.51
N LYS A 78 -1.13 -0.62 -10.68
CA LYS A 78 -1.92 -1.42 -9.75
C LYS A 78 -1.00 -2.45 -9.12
N PHE A 79 -1.12 -2.59 -7.82
CA PHE A 79 -0.32 -3.52 -7.03
C PHE A 79 -1.24 -4.51 -6.35
N LYS A 80 -0.82 -5.75 -6.26
CA LYS A 80 -1.48 -6.75 -5.43
C LYS A 80 -0.50 -7.28 -4.41
N GLY A 81 -1.01 -7.70 -3.28
CA GLY A 81 -0.16 -8.21 -2.24
C GLY A 81 -0.94 -8.86 -1.12
N THR A 82 -0.18 -9.23 -0.10
CA THR A 82 -0.74 -9.74 1.14
C THR A 82 -0.44 -8.76 2.25
N ALA A 83 -1.37 -8.62 3.17
CA ALA A 83 -1.25 -7.62 4.22
C ALA A 83 -1.42 -8.25 5.60
N ARG A 84 -0.76 -7.65 6.58
CA ARG A 84 -0.91 -7.97 7.99
C ARG A 84 -1.03 -6.69 8.79
N TYR A 85 -1.66 -6.75 9.93
CA TYR A 85 -1.81 -5.60 10.83
C TYR A 85 -0.89 -5.77 12.02
N GLU A 86 -0.08 -4.75 12.31
CA GLU A 86 0.87 -4.76 13.43
C GLU A 86 0.72 -3.49 14.27
N ASN A 87 0.81 -3.61 15.58
CA ASN A 87 0.80 -2.45 16.48
C ASN A 87 2.09 -2.34 17.31
N ARG A 88 3.13 -3.05 16.91
CA ARG A 88 4.47 -2.99 17.48
C ARG A 88 5.46 -3.58 16.48
N GLY A 89 6.74 -3.35 16.72
CA GLY A 89 7.80 -3.89 15.87
C GLY A 89 8.33 -2.87 14.87
N PRO A 90 9.25 -3.30 13.98
CA PRO A 90 9.96 -2.37 13.09
C PRO A 90 9.08 -1.54 12.16
N ALA A 91 8.04 -2.13 11.60
CA ALA A 91 7.12 -1.40 10.71
C ALA A 91 6.37 -0.32 11.46
N TYR A 92 5.86 -0.65 12.64
CA TYR A 92 5.15 0.29 13.50
C TYR A 92 6.06 1.44 13.93
N GLU A 93 7.29 1.12 14.34
CA GLU A 93 8.28 2.12 14.75
C GLU A 93 8.66 3.05 13.60
N LEU A 94 8.86 2.49 12.41
CA LEU A 94 9.15 3.29 11.22
C LEU A 94 8.04 4.31 10.96
N ALA A 95 6.80 3.86 10.95
CA ALA A 95 5.66 4.73 10.66
C ALA A 95 5.51 5.83 11.68
N ASN A 96 5.65 5.52 12.98
CA ASN A 96 5.54 6.53 14.02
C ASN A 96 6.69 7.52 14.00
N THR A 97 7.91 7.08 13.66
CA THR A 97 9.05 7.99 13.47
C THR A 97 8.73 9.01 12.39
N LYS A 98 8.16 8.56 11.28
CA LYS A 98 7.76 9.44 10.19
C LYS A 98 6.61 10.36 10.59
N LEU A 99 5.63 9.84 11.31
CA LEU A 99 4.50 10.64 11.78
C LEU A 99 4.97 11.77 12.71
N HIS A 100 5.90 11.46 13.61
CA HIS A 100 6.40 12.42 14.60
C HIS A 100 7.15 13.58 13.98
N GLU A 101 7.63 13.46 12.74
CA GLU A 101 8.26 14.58 12.02
C GLU A 101 7.27 15.72 11.80
N LYS A 102 5.98 15.42 11.71
CA LYS A 102 4.92 16.41 11.48
C LYS A 102 3.95 16.56 12.64
N LYS A 103 3.71 15.48 13.36
CA LYS A 103 2.74 15.43 14.46
C LYS A 103 3.35 14.68 15.65
N PRO A 104 4.25 15.34 16.41
CA PRO A 104 4.99 14.66 17.48
C PRO A 104 4.12 14.13 18.62
N ASP A 105 2.90 14.65 18.77
CA ASP A 105 2.00 14.25 19.85
C ASP A 105 1.08 13.09 19.48
N LYS A 106 1.18 12.58 18.24
CA LYS A 106 0.29 11.53 17.77
C LYS A 106 1.04 10.23 17.53
N ASN A 107 0.33 9.13 17.67
CA ASN A 107 0.82 7.80 17.32
C ASN A 107 -0.23 7.11 16.47
N PHE A 108 0.21 6.26 15.56
CA PHE A 108 -0.71 5.38 14.85
C PHE A 108 -1.25 4.34 15.82
N LYS A 109 -2.50 3.92 15.63
CA LYS A 109 -3.06 2.78 16.38
C LYS A 109 -2.32 1.50 16.03
N GLY A 110 -1.88 1.41 14.81
CA GLY A 110 -1.13 0.31 14.25
C GLY A 110 -0.80 0.63 12.81
N VAL A 111 -0.29 -0.35 12.11
CA VAL A 111 0.07 -0.23 10.71
C VAL A 111 -0.39 -1.45 9.92
N VAL A 112 -0.72 -1.23 8.65
CA VAL A 112 -0.91 -2.32 7.70
C VAL A 112 0.40 -2.47 6.96
N VAL A 113 0.97 -3.68 6.96
CA VAL A 113 2.18 -3.99 6.22
C VAL A 113 1.80 -4.82 5.02
N ILE A 114 2.04 -4.28 3.84
CA ILE A 114 1.70 -4.93 2.57
C ILE A 114 2.96 -5.50 1.95
N LYS A 115 2.99 -6.82 1.76
CA LYS A 115 4.03 -7.45 0.95
C LYS A 115 3.53 -7.47 -0.49
N ILE A 116 4.19 -6.74 -1.37
CA ILE A 116 3.79 -6.63 -2.78
C ILE A 116 4.18 -7.92 -3.50
N THR A 117 3.21 -8.53 -4.18
CA THR A 117 3.41 -9.77 -4.91
C THR A 117 3.30 -9.60 -6.42
N GLU A 118 2.53 -8.62 -6.88
CA GLU A 118 2.34 -8.37 -8.31
C GLU A 118 2.22 -6.89 -8.59
N VAL A 119 2.77 -6.45 -9.71
CA VAL A 119 2.67 -5.07 -10.19
C VAL A 119 2.14 -5.09 -11.62
N TYR A 120 1.14 -4.28 -11.89
CA TYR A 120 0.50 -4.15 -13.20
C TYR A 120 0.63 -2.72 -13.68
N ASP A 121 0.87 -2.57 -14.98
CA ASP A 121 0.75 -1.27 -15.64
C ASP A 121 -0.74 -1.00 -15.88
N ALA A 122 -1.26 0.04 -15.27
CA ALA A 122 -2.66 0.44 -15.43
C ALA A 122 -2.78 1.72 -16.26
N SER A 123 -1.69 2.16 -16.85
CA SER A 123 -1.64 3.37 -17.70
C SER A 123 -2.25 3.10 -19.06
N ARG A 124 -2.70 4.15 -19.71
CA ARG A 124 -3.12 4.05 -21.11
C ARG A 124 -1.90 3.72 -21.98
N GLY A 125 -2.10 2.89 -22.99
CA GLY A 125 -1.03 2.53 -23.90
C GLY A 125 -0.96 1.02 -24.14
N PRO A 126 0.10 0.56 -24.81
CA PRO A 126 0.20 -0.85 -25.24
C PRO A 126 0.34 -1.85 -24.08
N ASN A 127 0.75 -1.39 -22.90
CA ASN A 127 0.92 -2.26 -21.74
C ASN A 127 -0.25 -2.20 -20.75
N ALA A 128 -1.32 -1.50 -21.10
CA ALA A 128 -2.47 -1.35 -20.20
C ALA A 128 -2.99 -2.70 -19.70
N GLY A 129 -3.05 -2.86 -18.37
CA GLY A 129 -3.54 -4.08 -17.74
C GLY A 129 -2.54 -5.22 -17.65
N LYS A 130 -1.34 -5.07 -18.18
CA LYS A 130 -0.34 -6.14 -18.17
C LYS A 130 0.39 -6.26 -16.85
N LEU A 131 0.65 -7.50 -16.45
CA LEU A 131 1.54 -7.81 -15.34
C LEU A 131 2.96 -7.45 -15.75
N ILE A 132 3.61 -6.57 -14.99
CA ILE A 132 4.98 -6.13 -15.29
C ILE A 132 6.00 -6.60 -14.26
N ALA A 133 5.55 -7.10 -13.12
CA ALA A 133 6.44 -7.73 -12.14
C ALA A 133 5.65 -8.75 -11.33
N ASP A 134 6.26 -9.91 -11.12
CA ASP A 134 5.71 -11.00 -10.30
C ASP A 134 6.76 -11.36 -9.26
N LEU A 135 6.46 -11.07 -8.01
CA LEU A 135 7.37 -11.28 -6.89
C LEU A 135 6.99 -12.50 -6.04
N ARG A 136 6.10 -13.35 -6.55
CA ARG A 136 5.55 -14.50 -5.80
C ARG A 136 6.47 -15.71 -5.84
N ASN A 137 7.70 -15.58 -5.51
CA ASN A 137 8.60 -16.75 -5.51
C ASN A 137 9.18 -16.97 -4.15
#